data_9e66e9603465067e4f947692a5293b4f
#
_entry.id   9e66e9603465067e4f947692a5293b4f
#
_cell.length_a   1.000
_cell.length_b   1.000
_cell.length_c   1.000
_cell.angle_alpha   90.00
_cell.angle_beta   90.00
_cell.angle_gamma   90.00
#
_symmetry.space_group_name_H-M   'P 1'
#
loop_
_entity.id
_entity.type
_entity.pdbx_description
1 polymer ?
#
loop_
_entity_poly.entity_id
_entity_poly.type
_entity_poly.pdbx_seq_one_letter_code
_entity_poly.pdbx_strand_id
1 'polypeptide(L)'
;MNITDEDLSKLKFHLNEVAKIKSKLGGCYTQYIFRRSTVDPIVVEFISNYLRKSDLYDQAHFFNLSIDSVKVGQKLPIKLVNFMNKFDFADEMRVSIDLEDLKTVSLVIEFDDEMVVKQLSIEIDE
;
A
#
# COMPACT_ATOMS: atom_id res chain seq x y z
N MET A 1 -9.83 14.29 -9.81
CA MET A 1 -8.49 14.46 -10.38
C MET A 1 -7.71 13.17 -10.23
N ASN A 2 -7.04 12.79 -11.28
CA ASN A 2 -6.38 11.48 -11.33
C ASN A 2 -4.90 11.59 -11.02
N ILE A 3 -4.34 10.50 -10.52
CA ILE A 3 -2.90 10.33 -10.43
C ILE A 3 -2.34 10.27 -11.85
N THR A 4 -1.29 11.03 -12.11
CA THR A 4 -0.68 11.09 -13.44
C THR A 4 0.29 9.93 -13.66
N ASP A 5 0.61 9.67 -14.94
CA ASP A 5 1.65 8.70 -15.29
C ASP A 5 3.02 9.10 -14.73
N GLU A 6 3.25 10.40 -14.58
CA GLU A 6 4.48 10.90 -13.95
C GLU A 6 4.56 10.51 -12.48
N ASP A 7 3.46 10.63 -11.74
CA ASP A 7 3.40 10.22 -10.34
C ASP A 7 3.69 8.72 -10.19
N LEU A 8 3.10 7.91 -11.06
CA LEU A 8 3.30 6.47 -11.07
C LEU A 8 4.76 6.13 -11.42
N SER A 9 5.35 6.81 -12.39
CA SER A 9 6.74 6.59 -12.79
C SER A 9 7.72 6.94 -11.66
N LYS A 10 7.45 8.00 -10.92
CA LYS A 10 8.26 8.37 -9.75
C LYS A 10 8.17 7.30 -8.67
N LEU A 11 6.98 6.78 -8.41
CA LEU A 11 6.78 5.70 -7.46
C LEU A 11 7.57 4.46 -7.85
N LYS A 12 7.46 4.03 -9.10
CA LYS A 12 8.18 2.85 -9.62
C LYS A 12 9.69 3.02 -9.55
N PHE A 13 10.19 4.19 -9.91
CA PHE A 13 11.63 4.47 -9.82
C PHE A 13 12.14 4.29 -8.40
N HIS A 14 11.42 4.85 -7.42
CA HIS A 14 11.79 4.72 -6.01
C HIS A 14 11.74 3.26 -5.54
N LEU A 15 10.70 2.52 -5.92
CA LEU A 15 10.53 1.12 -5.55
C LEU A 15 11.65 0.24 -6.11
N ASN A 16 12.13 0.52 -7.32
CA ASN A 16 13.24 -0.22 -7.90
C ASN A 16 14.55 -0.07 -7.11
N GLU A 17 14.72 1.04 -6.40
CA GLU A 17 15.92 1.28 -5.59
C GLU A 17 15.83 0.70 -4.18
N VAL A 18 14.64 0.68 -3.59
CA VAL A 18 14.48 0.40 -2.15
C VAL A 18 13.69 -0.86 -1.83
N ALA A 19 13.04 -1.45 -2.79
CA ALA A 19 12.17 -2.61 -2.58
C ALA A 19 12.65 -3.81 -3.41
N LYS A 20 12.38 -5.00 -2.88
CA LYS A 20 12.62 -6.24 -3.61
C LYS A 20 11.46 -6.46 -4.58
N ILE A 21 11.77 -6.56 -5.86
CA ILE A 21 10.79 -6.81 -6.92
C ILE A 21 10.50 -8.31 -7.01
N LYS A 22 9.22 -8.65 -7.08
CA LYS A 22 8.78 -10.02 -7.28
C LYS A 22 7.56 -10.04 -8.20
N SER A 23 7.68 -10.74 -9.31
CA SER A 23 6.55 -11.00 -10.21
C SER A 23 5.85 -12.28 -9.79
N LYS A 24 4.52 -12.26 -9.78
CA LYS A 24 3.74 -13.48 -9.51
C LYS A 24 3.36 -14.17 -10.82
N LEU A 25 3.40 -15.52 -10.79
CA LEU A 25 3.01 -16.34 -11.92
C LEU A 25 1.54 -16.13 -12.29
N GLY A 26 1.28 -15.95 -13.59
CA GLY A 26 -0.08 -15.83 -14.12
C GLY A 26 -0.74 -14.48 -13.87
N GLY A 27 -0.05 -13.52 -13.25
CA GLY A 27 -0.58 -12.19 -13.00
C GLY A 27 0.07 -11.13 -13.88
N CYS A 28 -0.69 -10.07 -14.15
CA CYS A 28 -0.20 -8.88 -14.84
C CYS A 28 0.31 -7.82 -13.85
N TYR A 29 0.73 -8.25 -12.67
CA TYR A 29 1.16 -7.33 -11.63
C TYR A 29 2.52 -7.67 -11.09
N THR A 30 3.19 -6.65 -10.57
CA THR A 30 4.49 -6.74 -9.91
C THR A 30 4.34 -6.41 -8.45
N GLN A 31 4.91 -7.23 -7.59
CA GLN A 31 4.94 -7.02 -6.16
C GLN A 31 6.32 -6.48 -5.75
N TYR A 32 6.31 -5.40 -4.97
CA TYR A 32 7.49 -4.79 -4.40
C TYR A 32 7.43 -4.97 -2.88
N ILE A 33 8.31 -5.81 -2.34
CA ILE A 33 8.37 -6.09 -0.90
C ILE A 33 9.32 -5.08 -0.27
N PHE A 34 8.84 -4.36 0.75
CA PHE A 34 9.66 -3.35 1.42
C PHE A 34 10.76 -4.01 2.24
N ARG A 35 11.94 -3.44 2.18
CA ARG A 35 13.09 -3.89 2.95
C ARG A 35 13.07 -3.41 4.39
N ARG A 36 12.36 -2.30 4.64
CA ARG A 36 12.21 -1.73 5.98
C ARG A 36 11.03 -2.36 6.69
N SER A 37 11.04 -2.24 8.02
CA SER A 37 9.93 -2.72 8.85
C SER A 37 8.69 -1.82 8.79
N THR A 38 8.79 -0.65 8.17
CA THR A 38 7.70 0.33 8.04
C THR A 38 7.34 0.54 6.58
N VAL A 39 6.15 1.11 6.34
CA VAL A 39 5.74 1.47 4.98
C VAL A 39 6.66 2.56 4.45
N ASP A 40 7.10 2.39 3.23
CA ASP A 40 8.00 3.36 2.58
C ASP A 40 7.33 4.73 2.49
N PRO A 41 8.04 5.81 2.91
CA PRO A 41 7.46 7.16 2.88
C PRO A 41 6.95 7.62 1.53
N ILE A 42 7.57 7.18 0.43
CA ILE A 42 7.10 7.57 -0.91
C ILE A 42 5.73 6.94 -1.22
N VAL A 43 5.49 5.74 -0.71
CA VAL A 43 4.18 5.07 -0.85
C VAL A 43 3.13 5.78 -0.01
N VAL A 44 3.47 6.17 1.21
CA VAL A 44 2.58 6.96 2.08
C VAL A 44 2.19 8.25 1.39
N GLU A 45 3.15 8.96 0.84
CA GLU A 45 2.91 10.21 0.11
C GLU A 45 2.03 9.99 -1.12
N PHE A 46 2.29 8.94 -1.89
CA PHE A 46 1.52 8.61 -3.08
C PHE A 46 0.04 8.37 -2.75
N ILE A 47 -0.23 7.54 -1.74
CA ILE A 47 -1.60 7.23 -1.30
C ILE A 47 -2.29 8.48 -0.74
N SER A 48 -1.58 9.22 0.09
CA SER A 48 -2.09 10.45 0.69
C SER A 48 -2.47 11.49 -0.36
N ASN A 49 -1.63 11.67 -1.37
CA ASN A 49 -1.90 12.59 -2.49
C ASN A 49 -3.12 12.15 -3.31
N TYR A 50 -3.26 10.84 -3.54
CA TYR A 50 -4.43 10.31 -4.22
C TYR A 50 -5.71 10.63 -3.43
N LEU A 51 -5.71 10.39 -2.12
CA LEU A 51 -6.87 10.66 -1.28
C LEU A 51 -7.23 12.13 -1.29
N ARG A 52 -6.25 13.03 -1.22
CA ARG A 52 -6.48 14.48 -1.28
C ARG A 52 -7.03 14.93 -2.63
N LYS A 53 -6.49 14.40 -3.72
CA LYS A 53 -6.97 14.70 -5.08
C LYS A 53 -8.40 14.20 -5.32
N SER A 54 -8.83 13.20 -4.54
CA SER A 54 -10.19 12.65 -4.57
C SER A 54 -11.11 13.32 -3.55
N ASP A 55 -10.70 14.42 -2.94
CA ASP A 55 -11.43 15.17 -1.90
C ASP A 55 -11.68 14.36 -0.63
N LEU A 56 -10.88 13.34 -0.38
CA LEU A 56 -10.97 12.47 0.80
C LEU A 56 -9.96 12.93 1.87
N TYR A 57 -10.09 14.19 2.31
CA TYR A 57 -9.12 14.81 3.22
C TYR A 57 -9.07 14.17 4.59
N ASP A 58 -10.22 13.81 5.15
CA ASP A 58 -10.29 13.16 6.46
C ASP A 58 -9.62 11.79 6.43
N GLN A 59 -9.81 11.05 5.35
CA GLN A 59 -9.19 9.75 5.15
C GLN A 59 -7.68 9.88 4.95
N ALA A 60 -7.23 10.90 4.21
CA ALA A 60 -5.80 11.18 4.04
C ALA A 60 -5.14 11.50 5.38
N HIS A 61 -5.80 12.32 6.20
CA HIS A 61 -5.31 12.67 7.53
C HIS A 61 -5.24 11.44 8.44
N PHE A 62 -6.30 10.64 8.48
CA PHE A 62 -6.34 9.40 9.26
C PHE A 62 -5.26 8.42 8.82
N PHE A 63 -5.09 8.24 7.51
CA PHE A 63 -4.05 7.38 6.94
C PHE A 63 -2.66 7.82 7.39
N ASN A 64 -2.35 9.10 7.25
CA ASN A 64 -1.05 9.64 7.64
C ASN A 64 -0.75 9.46 9.13
N LEU A 65 -1.77 9.61 9.99
CA LEU A 65 -1.61 9.42 11.43
C LEU A 65 -1.42 7.96 11.82
N SER A 66 -2.06 7.06 11.09
CA SER A 66 -2.14 5.64 11.47
C SER A 66 -1.00 4.80 10.91
N ILE A 67 -0.51 5.16 9.72
CA ILE A 67 0.42 4.30 8.98
C ILE A 67 1.78 4.15 9.66
N ASP A 68 2.22 5.15 10.41
CA ASP A 68 3.48 5.09 11.15
C ASP A 68 3.47 4.01 12.24
N SER A 69 2.28 3.60 12.70
CA SER A 69 2.13 2.55 13.70
C SER A 69 2.17 1.15 13.09
N VAL A 70 2.19 1.04 11.76
CA VAL A 70 2.25 -0.25 11.08
C VAL A 70 3.71 -0.64 10.90
N LYS A 71 4.13 -1.68 11.62
CA LYS A 71 5.53 -2.15 11.62
C LYS A 71 5.57 -3.67 11.59
N VAL A 72 6.44 -4.23 10.78
CA VAL A 72 6.69 -5.68 10.77
C VAL A 72 7.13 -6.13 12.16
N GLY A 73 6.50 -7.18 12.67
CA GLY A 73 6.75 -7.71 14.00
C GLY A 73 5.89 -7.12 15.12
N GLN A 74 5.03 -6.16 14.81
CA GLN A 74 4.11 -5.54 15.78
C GLN A 74 2.66 -5.80 15.40
N LYS A 75 1.77 -5.70 16.39
CA LYS A 75 0.34 -5.85 16.14
C LYS A 75 -0.19 -4.72 15.28
N LEU A 76 -1.06 -5.07 14.35
CA LEU A 76 -1.75 -4.10 13.50
C LEU A 76 -2.70 -3.24 14.35
N PRO A 77 -2.67 -1.90 14.23
CA PRO A 77 -3.60 -1.03 14.96
C PRO A 77 -5.06 -1.32 14.57
N ILE A 78 -5.91 -1.56 15.55
CA ILE A 78 -7.33 -1.90 15.32
C ILE A 78 -8.06 -0.80 14.53
N LYS A 79 -7.74 0.45 14.78
CA LYS A 79 -8.37 1.58 14.08
C LYS A 79 -8.13 1.55 12.56
N LEU A 80 -7.02 0.98 12.15
CA LEU A 80 -6.68 0.87 10.73
C LEU A 80 -7.54 -0.17 10.02
N VAL A 81 -8.02 -1.17 10.75
CA VAL A 81 -8.89 -2.23 10.19
C VAL A 81 -10.15 -1.64 9.55
N ASN A 82 -10.71 -0.61 10.16
CA ASN A 82 -11.93 0.04 9.66
C ASN A 82 -11.69 0.88 8.40
N PHE A 83 -10.45 1.23 8.13
CA PHE A 83 -10.06 2.03 6.97
C PHE A 83 -9.72 1.17 5.76
N MET A 84 -9.20 -0.03 6.00
CA MET A 84 -8.68 -0.93 4.97
C MET A 84 -9.63 -2.11 4.74
N ASN A 85 -9.65 -2.62 3.51
CA ASN A 85 -10.39 -3.83 3.17
C ASN A 85 -9.60 -5.06 3.61
N LYS A 86 -10.23 -5.92 4.42
CA LYS A 86 -9.67 -7.20 4.83
C LYS A 86 -10.22 -8.32 3.94
N PHE A 87 -9.33 -9.21 3.49
CA PHE A 87 -9.72 -10.42 2.76
C PHE A 87 -9.74 -11.60 3.72
N ASP A 88 -10.88 -12.29 3.83
CA ASP A 88 -11.14 -13.31 4.84
C ASP A 88 -10.25 -14.57 4.73
N PHE A 89 -9.78 -14.88 3.53
CA PHE A 89 -8.99 -16.09 3.28
C PHE A 89 -7.51 -15.84 3.02
N ALA A 90 -7.09 -14.61 3.06
CA ALA A 90 -5.70 -14.22 2.92
C ALA A 90 -5.45 -13.24 4.06
N ASP A 91 -4.71 -13.59 5.08
CA ASP A 91 -4.46 -12.74 6.23
C ASP A 91 -3.75 -11.45 5.82
N GLU A 92 -4.47 -10.61 5.06
CA GLU A 92 -3.95 -9.37 4.50
C GLU A 92 -5.00 -8.27 4.48
N MET A 93 -4.53 -7.04 4.52
CA MET A 93 -5.32 -5.84 4.30
C MET A 93 -4.75 -5.07 3.15
N ARG A 94 -5.63 -4.42 2.38
CA ARG A 94 -5.24 -3.64 1.21
C ARG A 94 -5.80 -2.24 1.27
N VAL A 95 -4.96 -1.28 0.87
CA VAL A 95 -5.41 0.04 0.44
C VAL A 95 -5.21 0.07 -1.07
N SER A 96 -6.30 0.00 -1.81
CA SER A 96 -6.26 -0.08 -3.27
C SER A 96 -6.64 1.26 -3.90
N ILE A 97 -5.86 1.65 -4.89
CA ILE A 97 -6.05 2.87 -5.66
C ILE A 97 -6.22 2.47 -7.12
N ASP A 98 -7.38 2.80 -7.67
CA ASP A 98 -7.66 2.55 -9.08
C ASP A 98 -7.22 3.77 -9.91
N LEU A 99 -6.32 3.52 -10.82
CA LEU A 99 -5.83 4.52 -11.77
C LEU A 99 -6.56 4.37 -13.11
N GLU A 100 -6.33 5.29 -14.02
CA GLU A 100 -6.85 5.18 -15.39
C GLU A 100 -6.23 3.97 -16.10
N ASP A 101 -6.87 3.52 -17.18
CA ASP A 101 -6.42 2.41 -18.03
C ASP A 101 -6.30 1.07 -17.30
N LEU A 102 -7.21 0.81 -16.34
CA LEU A 102 -7.28 -0.43 -15.58
C LEU A 102 -6.04 -0.73 -14.74
N LYS A 103 -5.26 0.29 -14.43
CA LYS A 103 -4.10 0.16 -13.53
C LYS A 103 -4.54 0.30 -12.09
N THR A 104 -3.99 -0.54 -11.23
CA THR A 104 -4.28 -0.52 -9.79
C THR A 104 -2.98 -0.55 -9.00
N VAL A 105 -2.91 0.28 -7.97
CA VAL A 105 -1.81 0.27 -6.99
C VAL A 105 -2.41 -0.09 -5.64
N SER A 106 -1.86 -1.12 -4.99
CA SER A 106 -2.36 -1.58 -3.68
C SER A 106 -1.23 -1.67 -2.67
N LEU A 107 -1.40 -0.99 -1.54
CA LEU A 107 -0.58 -1.24 -0.36
C LEU A 107 -1.12 -2.49 0.32
N VAL A 108 -0.27 -3.49 0.52
CA VAL A 108 -0.64 -4.78 1.10
C VAL A 108 0.07 -4.97 2.43
N ILE A 109 -0.71 -5.23 3.47
CA ILE A 109 -0.22 -5.53 4.82
C ILE A 109 -0.60 -6.96 5.13
N GLU A 110 0.37 -7.86 5.18
CA GLU A 110 0.18 -9.26 5.56
C GLU A 110 0.45 -9.44 7.05
N PHE A 111 -0.41 -10.21 7.72
CA PHE A 111 -0.31 -10.45 9.15
C PHE A 111 -0.66 -11.90 9.49
N ASP A 112 -0.32 -12.34 10.69
CA ASP A 112 -0.63 -13.69 11.17
C ASP A 112 -1.95 -13.75 11.96
N ASP A 113 -2.26 -14.93 12.52
CA ASP A 113 -3.50 -15.15 13.27
C ASP A 113 -3.60 -14.28 14.53
N GLU A 114 -2.49 -13.77 15.03
CA GLU A 114 -2.44 -12.88 16.18
C GLU A 114 -2.44 -11.40 15.79
N MET A 115 -2.68 -11.11 14.51
CA MET A 115 -2.67 -9.74 13.96
C MET A 115 -1.28 -9.08 13.99
N VAL A 116 -0.22 -9.87 14.05
CA VAL A 116 1.16 -9.36 13.97
C VAL A 116 1.56 -9.22 12.50
N VAL A 117 2.00 -8.03 12.12
CA VAL A 117 2.40 -7.73 10.75
C VAL A 117 3.63 -8.55 10.36
N LYS A 118 3.53 -9.29 9.27
CA LYS A 118 4.61 -10.14 8.74
C LYS A 118 5.35 -9.52 7.58
N GLN A 119 4.63 -8.84 6.70
CA GLN A 119 5.20 -8.30 5.48
C GLN A 119 4.44 -7.08 5.02
N LEU A 120 5.17 -6.11 4.53
CA LEU A 120 4.64 -4.91 3.89
C LEU A 120 5.08 -4.90 2.43
N SER A 121 4.14 -4.70 1.53
CA SER A 121 4.43 -4.67 0.10
C SER A 121 3.50 -3.72 -0.63
N ILE A 122 3.85 -3.41 -1.87
CA ILE A 122 2.97 -2.72 -2.78
C ILE A 122 2.85 -3.55 -4.06
N GLU A 123 1.64 -3.68 -4.57
CA GLU A 123 1.37 -4.35 -5.83
C GLU A 123 0.93 -3.34 -6.86
N ILE A 124 1.51 -3.42 -8.05
CA ILE A 124 1.14 -2.57 -9.19
C ILE A 124 0.65 -3.49 -10.30
N ASP A 125 -0.62 -3.33 -10.65
CA ASP A 125 -1.29 -4.05 -11.73
C ASP A 125 -1.42 -3.11 -12.93
N GLU A 126 -0.81 -3.48 -14.02
CA GLU A 126 -0.78 -2.66 -15.25
C GLU A 126 -1.47 -3.33 -16.42
#